data_4b31b41b2d787384132715be5e79d164
#
_entry.id   4b31b41b2d787384132715be5e79d164
#
_cell.length_a   1.000
_cell.length_b   1.000
_cell.length_c   1.000
_cell.angle_alpha   90.00
_cell.angle_beta   90.00
_cell.angle_gamma   90.00
#
_symmetry.space_group_name_H-M   'P 1'
#
loop_
_entity.id
_entity.type
_entity.pdbx_description
1 polymer ?
#
loop_
_entity_poly.entity_id
_entity_poly.type
_entity_poly.pdbx_seq_one_letter_code
_entity_poly.pdbx_strand_id
1 'polypeptide(L)'
;MRELTLHERIRNADASQQVENVKAKHAYLHGRADATGEWGVIWSRSDDCSWAHAFGRMRGFDQVYHGSVGDYDRMCMENMLDLMEVYPEVTGKDPRPLMECSVHTLVTDVIEVAADGQSARGCFITPGVIHSRLTADKGEDGKVHRSPKYCHVLWE
;
A
#
# COMPACT_ATOMS: atom_id res chain seq x y z
N MET A 1 -32.75 -12.08 13.93
CA MET A 1 -32.29 -11.02 13.03
C MET A 1 -33.52 -10.45 12.31
N ARG A 2 -33.66 -9.12 12.21
CA ARG A 2 -34.72 -8.47 11.42
C ARG A 2 -34.42 -8.63 9.92
N GLU A 3 -35.42 -8.95 9.15
CA GLU A 3 -35.29 -8.95 7.69
C GLU A 3 -35.14 -7.51 7.16
N LEU A 4 -34.18 -7.27 6.26
CA LEU A 4 -33.95 -5.96 5.67
C LEU A 4 -34.97 -5.67 4.57
N THR A 5 -35.48 -4.45 4.52
CA THR A 5 -36.28 -3.95 3.43
C THR A 5 -35.49 -3.91 2.11
N LEU A 6 -36.15 -3.86 0.97
CA LEU A 6 -35.52 -3.73 -0.32
C LEU A 6 -34.62 -2.49 -0.38
N HIS A 7 -35.06 -1.36 0.15
CA HIS A 7 -34.28 -0.11 0.19
C HIS A 7 -32.99 -0.27 1.00
N GLU A 8 -33.05 -0.90 2.18
CA GLU A 8 -31.86 -1.19 3.00
C GLU A 8 -30.90 -2.14 2.31
N ARG A 9 -31.42 -3.14 1.59
CA ARG A 9 -30.60 -4.07 0.81
C ARG A 9 -29.86 -3.37 -0.32
N ILE A 10 -30.53 -2.49 -1.07
CA ILE A 10 -29.92 -1.69 -2.15
C ILE A 10 -28.82 -0.78 -1.58
N ARG A 11 -29.12 -0.05 -0.52
CA ARG A 11 -28.15 0.82 0.16
C ARG A 11 -26.92 0.05 0.64
N ASN A 12 -27.10 -1.11 1.24
CA ASN A 12 -25.98 -1.91 1.74
C ASN A 12 -25.15 -2.48 0.59
N ALA A 13 -25.77 -2.87 -0.52
CA ALA A 13 -25.04 -3.30 -1.72
C ALA A 13 -24.20 -2.18 -2.32
N ASP A 14 -24.75 -0.95 -2.41
CA ASP A 14 -24.02 0.22 -2.86
C ASP A 14 -22.84 0.54 -1.94
N ALA A 15 -23.06 0.53 -0.62
CA ALA A 15 -22.00 0.76 0.36
C ALA A 15 -20.89 -0.29 0.27
N SER A 16 -21.21 -1.55 0.09
CA SER A 16 -20.22 -2.62 -0.13
C SER A 16 -19.38 -2.36 -1.38
N GLN A 17 -20.04 -1.98 -2.48
CA GLN A 17 -19.33 -1.66 -3.73
C GLN A 17 -18.40 -0.44 -3.58
N GLN A 18 -18.78 0.54 -2.76
CA GLN A 18 -17.91 1.69 -2.46
C GLN A 18 -16.67 1.27 -1.67
N VAL A 19 -16.79 0.36 -0.69
CA VAL A 19 -15.65 -0.19 0.06
C VAL A 19 -14.72 -0.95 -0.87
N GLU A 20 -15.25 -1.81 -1.74
CA GLU A 20 -14.45 -2.52 -2.76
C GLU A 20 -13.70 -1.54 -3.66
N ASN A 21 -14.36 -0.48 -4.14
CA ASN A 21 -13.74 0.54 -5.00
C ASN A 21 -12.61 1.28 -4.29
N VAL A 22 -12.75 1.61 -3.00
CA VAL A 22 -11.69 2.25 -2.20
C VAL A 22 -10.50 1.30 -2.08
N LYS A 23 -10.74 0.03 -1.76
CA LYS A 23 -9.66 -0.96 -1.62
C LYS A 23 -8.99 -1.26 -2.97
N ALA A 24 -9.74 -1.32 -4.06
CA ALA A 24 -9.18 -1.48 -5.41
C ALA A 24 -8.28 -0.29 -5.81
N LYS A 25 -8.68 0.94 -5.48
CA LYS A 25 -7.84 2.14 -5.67
C LYS A 25 -6.56 2.06 -4.86
N HIS A 26 -6.64 1.62 -3.59
CA HIS A 26 -5.46 1.38 -2.76
C HIS A 26 -4.49 0.41 -3.45
N ALA A 27 -4.94 -0.78 -3.83
CA ALA A 27 -4.10 -1.76 -4.50
C ALA A 27 -3.49 -1.24 -5.81
N TYR A 28 -4.24 -0.48 -6.59
CA TYR A 28 -3.76 0.13 -7.84
C TYR A 28 -2.67 1.18 -7.61
N LEU A 29 -2.87 2.09 -6.66
CA LEU A 29 -1.90 3.14 -6.34
C LEU A 29 -0.65 2.55 -5.70
N HIS A 30 -0.82 1.61 -4.80
CA HIS A 30 0.27 0.87 -4.16
C HIS A 30 1.14 0.14 -5.19
N GLY A 31 0.52 -0.61 -6.12
CA GLY A 31 1.23 -1.30 -7.20
C GLY A 31 1.97 -0.37 -8.18
N ARG A 32 1.60 0.92 -8.22
CA ARG A 32 2.30 1.96 -8.99
C ARG A 32 3.37 2.70 -8.19
N ALA A 33 3.57 2.36 -6.93
CA ALA A 33 4.41 3.10 -6.00
C ALA A 33 4.02 4.60 -5.89
N ASP A 34 2.72 4.90 -6.00
CA ASP A 34 2.18 6.25 -5.86
C ASP A 34 1.74 6.51 -4.41
N ALA A 35 2.72 6.63 -3.52
CA ALA A 35 2.46 6.84 -2.10
C ALA A 35 1.65 8.12 -1.82
N THR A 36 1.93 9.20 -2.53
CA THR A 36 1.19 10.46 -2.39
C THR A 36 -0.28 10.29 -2.78
N GLY A 37 -0.57 9.62 -3.91
CA GLY A 37 -1.93 9.32 -4.34
C GLY A 37 -2.64 8.38 -3.37
N GLU A 38 -1.96 7.32 -2.94
CA GLU A 38 -2.50 6.34 -2.01
C GLU A 38 -2.92 6.99 -0.67
N TRP A 39 -1.97 7.56 0.05
CA TRP A 39 -2.20 8.11 1.38
C TRP A 39 -2.94 9.44 1.37
N GLY A 40 -2.77 10.25 0.33
CA GLY A 40 -3.39 11.57 0.22
C GLY A 40 -4.84 11.56 -0.28
N VAL A 41 -5.27 10.52 -1.00
CA VAL A 41 -6.59 10.47 -1.63
C VAL A 41 -7.54 9.49 -0.97
N ILE A 42 -7.03 8.35 -0.47
CA ILE A 42 -7.86 7.26 0.03
C ILE A 42 -8.15 7.42 1.53
N TRP A 43 -7.18 7.88 2.30
CA TRP A 43 -7.28 7.96 3.75
C TRP A 43 -8.20 9.08 4.23
N SER A 44 -8.95 8.78 5.29
CA SER A 44 -9.75 9.78 5.99
C SER A 44 -8.84 10.89 6.55
N ARG A 45 -9.28 12.14 6.40
CA ARG A 45 -8.57 13.31 6.95
C ARG A 45 -8.98 13.63 8.40
N SER A 46 -9.55 12.66 9.10
CA SER A 46 -9.95 12.83 10.50
C SER A 46 -8.81 12.54 11.47
N ASP A 47 -8.87 13.17 12.64
CA ASP A 47 -7.88 12.99 13.71
C ASP A 47 -7.94 11.58 14.34
N ASP A 48 -9.01 10.85 14.13
CA ASP A 48 -9.21 9.49 14.64
C ASP A 48 -8.84 8.40 13.64
N CYS A 49 -8.49 8.75 12.38
CA CYS A 49 -7.97 7.77 11.46
C CYS A 49 -6.71 7.11 12.02
N SER A 50 -6.50 5.86 11.73
CA SER A 50 -5.31 5.16 12.19
C SER A 50 -4.88 4.08 11.23
N TRP A 51 -3.58 3.85 11.16
CA TRP A 51 -2.98 2.75 10.45
C TRP A 51 -2.07 1.98 11.40
N ALA A 52 -2.18 0.66 11.36
CA ALA A 52 -1.37 -0.23 12.16
C ALA A 52 -0.82 -1.36 11.30
N HIS A 53 0.45 -1.65 11.47
CA HIS A 53 1.15 -2.75 10.81
C HIS A 53 2.22 -3.34 11.74
N ALA A 54 3.00 -4.30 11.25
CA ALA A 54 4.00 -5.01 12.06
C ALA A 54 5.04 -4.10 12.75
N PHE A 55 5.30 -2.91 12.19
CA PHE A 55 6.33 -1.97 12.69
C PHE A 55 5.77 -0.89 13.60
N GLY A 56 4.45 -0.80 13.78
CA GLY A 56 3.86 0.19 14.68
C GLY A 56 2.46 0.63 14.32
N ARG A 57 2.01 1.68 15.00
CA ARG A 57 0.70 2.30 14.79
C ARG A 57 0.84 3.81 14.69
N MET A 58 0.20 4.37 13.68
CA MET A 58 0.06 5.81 13.47
C MET A 58 -1.40 6.23 13.72
N ARG A 59 -1.63 7.41 14.25
CA ARG A 59 -2.97 7.94 14.54
C ARG A 59 -3.06 9.40 14.10
N GLY A 60 -4.22 9.74 13.53
CA GLY A 60 -4.45 11.03 12.90
C GLY A 60 -3.86 11.11 11.49
N PHE A 61 -4.54 11.86 10.62
CA PHE A 61 -4.14 11.96 9.21
C PHE A 61 -2.69 12.41 9.03
N ASP A 62 -2.24 13.40 9.79
CA ASP A 62 -0.89 13.92 9.65
C ASP A 62 0.18 12.86 9.93
N GLN A 63 0.01 12.07 11.00
CA GLN A 63 0.96 10.99 11.29
C GLN A 63 0.91 9.89 10.23
N VAL A 64 -0.29 9.49 9.79
CA VAL A 64 -0.47 8.46 8.77
C VAL A 64 0.12 8.92 7.43
N TYR A 65 -0.16 10.15 7.01
CA TYR A 65 0.31 10.67 5.74
C TYR A 65 1.81 10.92 5.75
N HIS A 66 2.30 11.74 6.68
CA HIS A 66 3.71 12.14 6.70
C HIS A 66 4.64 11.01 7.12
N GLY A 67 4.20 10.14 8.03
CA GLY A 67 4.97 8.95 8.40
C GLY A 67 5.09 7.98 7.23
N SER A 68 3.99 7.64 6.58
CA SER A 68 3.99 6.66 5.48
C SER A 68 4.65 7.18 4.22
N VAL A 69 4.30 8.40 3.77
CA VAL A 69 4.90 9.00 2.57
C VAL A 69 6.36 9.33 2.81
N GLY A 70 6.69 9.95 3.95
CA GLY A 70 8.06 10.35 4.27
C GLY A 70 8.99 9.16 4.47
N ASP A 71 8.55 8.10 5.14
CA ASP A 71 9.34 6.88 5.33
C ASP A 71 9.53 6.14 3.99
N TYR A 72 8.50 6.09 3.15
CA TYR A 72 8.61 5.49 1.82
C TYR A 72 9.58 6.27 0.92
N ASP A 73 9.45 7.59 0.88
CA ASP A 73 10.34 8.44 0.09
C ASP A 73 11.79 8.33 0.58
N ARG A 74 12.03 8.32 1.90
CA ARG A 74 13.36 8.13 2.47
C ARG A 74 13.95 6.78 2.09
N MET A 75 13.20 5.70 2.22
CA MET A 75 13.62 4.35 1.83
C MET A 75 13.97 4.29 0.33
N CYS A 76 13.15 4.90 -0.52
CA CYS A 76 13.42 4.99 -1.95
C CYS A 76 14.69 5.78 -2.26
N MET A 77 14.93 6.89 -1.55
CA MET A 77 16.14 7.70 -1.73
C MET A 77 17.40 6.95 -1.32
N GLU A 78 17.40 6.31 -0.15
CA GLU A 78 18.52 5.50 0.33
C GLU A 78 18.85 4.37 -0.64
N ASN A 79 17.85 3.59 -1.04
CA ASN A 79 18.03 2.52 -2.02
C ASN A 79 18.46 3.03 -3.38
N MET A 80 18.03 4.24 -3.79
CA MET A 80 18.44 4.83 -5.04
C MET A 80 19.93 5.18 -5.04
N LEU A 81 20.47 5.73 -3.95
CA LEU A 81 21.88 6.04 -3.85
C LEU A 81 22.73 4.77 -3.97
N ASP A 82 22.35 3.71 -3.30
CA ASP A 82 23.01 2.41 -3.38
C ASP A 82 22.93 1.83 -4.81
N LEU A 83 21.76 1.93 -5.45
CA LEU A 83 21.61 1.48 -6.83
C LEU A 83 22.45 2.29 -7.83
N MET A 84 22.51 3.61 -7.68
CA MET A 84 23.30 4.47 -8.56
C MET A 84 24.79 4.18 -8.47
N GLU A 85 25.29 3.73 -7.32
CA GLU A 85 26.68 3.35 -7.13
C GLU A 85 27.06 2.14 -8.02
N VAL A 86 26.18 1.15 -8.12
CA VAL A 86 26.47 -0.11 -8.83
C VAL A 86 25.77 -0.25 -10.19
N TYR A 87 24.81 0.65 -10.50
CA TYR A 87 24.08 0.73 -11.76
C TYR A 87 24.06 2.19 -12.28
N PRO A 88 25.18 2.71 -12.80
CA PRO A 88 25.24 4.12 -13.21
C PRO A 88 24.21 4.51 -14.26
N GLU A 89 23.68 3.57 -15.02
CA GLU A 89 22.64 3.76 -16.03
C GLU A 89 21.28 4.21 -15.47
N VAL A 90 21.06 4.10 -14.15
CA VAL A 90 19.81 4.57 -13.49
C VAL A 90 19.90 6.03 -13.03
N THR A 91 21.08 6.65 -13.09
CA THR A 91 21.28 8.03 -12.67
C THR A 91 20.35 8.97 -13.44
N GLY A 92 19.63 9.82 -12.72
CA GLY A 92 18.68 10.77 -13.29
C GLY A 92 17.35 10.18 -13.75
N LYS A 93 17.09 8.89 -13.50
CA LYS A 93 15.79 8.24 -13.75
C LYS A 93 14.99 8.15 -12.46
N ASP A 94 13.67 8.03 -12.59
CA ASP A 94 12.84 7.61 -11.45
C ASP A 94 13.18 6.16 -11.09
N PRO A 95 13.71 5.89 -9.90
CA PRO A 95 14.16 4.55 -9.52
C PRO A 95 13.00 3.61 -9.22
N ARG A 96 11.87 4.12 -8.80
CA ARG A 96 10.73 3.31 -8.33
C ARG A 96 10.30 2.22 -9.30
N PRO A 97 10.09 2.49 -10.60
CA PRO A 97 9.75 1.44 -11.56
C PRO A 97 10.89 0.45 -11.85
N LEU A 98 12.14 0.79 -11.48
CA LEU A 98 13.31 -0.05 -11.70
C LEU A 98 13.61 -0.93 -10.48
N MET A 99 13.30 -0.44 -9.29
CA MET A 99 13.55 -1.12 -8.04
C MET A 99 12.54 -2.21 -7.77
N GLU A 100 11.26 -1.89 -7.93
CA GLU A 100 10.19 -2.76 -7.47
C GLU A 100 9.03 -2.83 -8.46
N CYS A 101 8.49 -4.03 -8.63
CA CYS A 101 7.18 -4.25 -9.20
C CYS A 101 6.35 -4.97 -8.14
N SER A 102 5.41 -4.26 -7.55
CA SER A 102 4.51 -4.80 -6.54
C SER A 102 3.14 -5.05 -7.14
N VAL A 103 2.62 -6.25 -6.91
CA VAL A 103 1.28 -6.63 -7.32
C VAL A 103 0.53 -7.10 -6.09
N HIS A 104 -0.54 -6.40 -5.74
CA HIS A 104 -1.48 -6.80 -4.70
C HIS A 104 -2.82 -7.12 -5.35
N THR A 105 -3.19 -8.38 -5.32
CA THR A 105 -4.52 -8.81 -5.75
C THR A 105 -5.47 -8.80 -4.56
N LEU A 106 -6.73 -8.50 -4.81
CA LEU A 106 -7.79 -8.56 -3.79
C LEU A 106 -8.62 -9.81 -4.04
N VAL A 107 -8.68 -10.67 -3.05
CA VAL A 107 -9.50 -11.89 -3.11
C VAL A 107 -10.23 -12.09 -1.79
N THR A 108 -11.37 -12.78 -1.86
CA THR A 108 -12.13 -13.23 -0.68
C THR A 108 -12.42 -12.09 0.30
N ASP A 109 -13.07 -11.05 -0.21
CA ASP A 109 -13.54 -9.94 0.62
C ASP A 109 -14.74 -10.35 1.49
N VAL A 110 -14.73 -9.84 2.72
CA VAL A 110 -15.88 -9.89 3.64
C VAL A 110 -16.16 -8.46 4.08
N ILE A 111 -17.30 -7.93 3.67
CA ILE A 111 -17.71 -6.56 3.97
C ILE A 111 -19.00 -6.57 4.79
N GLU A 112 -18.95 -5.93 5.94
CA GLU A 112 -20.10 -5.73 6.83
C GLU A 112 -20.45 -4.25 6.88
N VAL A 113 -21.64 -3.92 6.39
CA VAL A 113 -22.18 -2.55 6.43
C VAL A 113 -23.04 -2.38 7.67
N ALA A 114 -22.86 -1.29 8.40
CA ALA A 114 -23.69 -0.95 9.56
C ALA A 114 -25.15 -0.74 9.15
N ALA A 115 -26.07 -0.94 10.10
CA ALA A 115 -27.51 -0.86 9.84
C ALA A 115 -27.96 0.52 9.32
N ASP A 116 -27.28 1.59 9.71
CA ASP A 116 -27.52 2.96 9.23
C ASP A 116 -26.90 3.26 7.86
N GLY A 117 -26.02 2.38 7.36
CA GLY A 117 -25.29 2.54 6.10
C GLY A 117 -24.20 3.60 6.13
N GLN A 118 -23.82 4.12 7.30
CA GLN A 118 -22.83 5.19 7.43
C GLN A 118 -21.41 4.70 7.71
N SER A 119 -21.28 3.44 8.08
CA SER A 119 -19.97 2.82 8.30
C SER A 119 -19.96 1.37 7.82
N ALA A 120 -18.76 0.90 7.52
CA ALA A 120 -18.55 -0.48 7.13
C ALA A 120 -17.21 -0.99 7.66
N ARG A 121 -17.10 -2.30 7.80
CA ARG A 121 -15.85 -3.02 8.03
C ARG A 121 -15.58 -3.94 6.87
N GLY A 122 -14.32 -4.00 6.43
CA GLY A 122 -13.89 -4.94 5.40
C GLY A 122 -12.68 -5.75 5.88
N CYS A 123 -12.68 -7.03 5.53
CA CYS A 123 -11.52 -7.90 5.63
C CYS A 123 -11.21 -8.39 4.22
N PHE A 124 -9.95 -8.29 3.82
CA PHE A 124 -9.49 -8.65 2.49
C PHE A 124 -8.28 -9.56 2.62
N ILE A 125 -8.20 -10.56 1.76
CA ILE A 125 -6.97 -11.32 1.58
C ILE A 125 -6.29 -10.77 0.34
N THR A 126 -5.03 -10.34 0.51
CA THR A 126 -4.27 -9.69 -0.55
C THR A 126 -3.01 -10.48 -0.89
N PRO A 127 -3.11 -11.65 -1.56
CA PRO A 127 -1.92 -12.32 -2.04
C PRO A 127 -1.19 -11.38 -2.99
N GLY A 128 0.07 -11.12 -2.69
CA GLY A 128 0.88 -10.18 -3.43
C GLY A 128 2.24 -10.75 -3.81
N VAL A 129 2.84 -10.13 -4.81
CA VAL A 129 4.20 -10.43 -5.24
C VAL A 129 4.97 -9.14 -5.35
N ILE A 130 6.09 -9.05 -4.66
CA ILE A 130 7.09 -8.00 -4.86
C ILE A 130 8.26 -8.61 -5.62
N HIS A 131 8.58 -8.02 -6.76
CA HIS A 131 9.70 -8.41 -7.60
C HIS A 131 10.63 -7.22 -7.78
N SER A 132 11.87 -7.35 -7.30
CA SER A 132 12.90 -6.33 -7.48
C SER A 132 13.69 -6.58 -8.76
N ARG A 133 13.69 -5.59 -9.65
CA ARG A 133 14.41 -5.66 -10.95
C ARG A 133 15.89 -5.41 -10.80
N LEU A 134 16.23 -4.47 -9.96
CA LEU A 134 17.61 -4.13 -9.59
C LEU A 134 17.71 -4.20 -8.08
N THR A 135 18.79 -4.77 -7.59
CA THR A 135 19.05 -4.91 -6.16
C THR A 135 20.50 -4.62 -5.87
N ALA A 136 20.73 -3.91 -4.77
CA ALA A 136 22.05 -3.59 -4.27
C ALA A 136 22.04 -3.74 -2.75
N ASP A 137 23.06 -4.37 -2.22
CA ASP A 137 23.21 -4.59 -0.78
C ASP A 137 24.59 -4.12 -0.32
N LYS A 138 24.65 -3.60 0.89
CA LYS A 138 25.89 -3.21 1.53
C LYS A 138 26.56 -4.46 2.11
N GLY A 139 27.73 -4.79 1.57
CA GLY A 139 28.52 -5.93 2.03
C GLY A 139 29.22 -5.68 3.38
N GLU A 140 29.80 -6.72 3.95
CA GLU A 140 30.59 -6.64 5.19
C GLU A 140 31.84 -5.73 5.04
N ASP A 141 32.31 -5.52 3.82
CA ASP A 141 33.39 -4.60 3.47
C ASP A 141 32.93 -3.12 3.47
N GLY A 142 31.66 -2.85 3.76
CA GLY A 142 31.05 -1.53 3.77
C GLY A 142 30.77 -0.95 2.38
N LYS A 143 31.02 -1.70 1.30
CA LYS A 143 30.75 -1.27 -0.08
C LYS A 143 29.40 -1.79 -0.55
N VAL A 144 28.84 -1.09 -1.52
CA VAL A 144 27.61 -1.51 -2.18
C VAL A 144 27.97 -2.50 -3.30
N HIS A 145 27.26 -3.60 -3.35
CA HIS A 145 27.39 -4.65 -4.33
C HIS A 145 26.08 -4.94 -5.02
N ARG A 146 26.12 -5.34 -6.30
CA ARG A 146 24.91 -5.90 -6.96
C ARG A 146 24.52 -7.19 -6.25
N SER A 147 23.27 -7.25 -5.81
CA SER A 147 22.74 -8.44 -5.17
C SER A 147 21.85 -9.25 -6.11
N PRO A 148 21.59 -10.53 -5.80
CA PRO A 148 20.63 -11.34 -6.54
C PRO A 148 19.25 -10.70 -6.53
N LYS A 149 18.56 -10.74 -7.68
CA LYS A 149 17.15 -10.37 -7.75
C LYS A 149 16.32 -11.33 -6.88
N TYR A 150 15.35 -10.79 -6.18
CA TYR A 150 14.46 -11.58 -5.35
C TYR A 150 13.00 -11.31 -5.68
N CYS A 151 12.18 -12.28 -5.36
CA CYS A 151 10.73 -12.20 -5.45
C CYS A 151 10.16 -12.64 -4.11
N HIS A 152 9.35 -11.80 -3.50
CA HIS A 152 8.61 -12.12 -2.28
C HIS A 152 7.15 -12.36 -2.60
N VAL A 153 6.58 -13.40 -2.00
CA VAL A 153 5.13 -13.59 -1.97
C VAL A 153 4.62 -13.08 -0.64
N LEU A 154 3.70 -12.14 -0.71
CA LEU A 154 3.08 -11.51 0.45
C LEU A 154 1.66 -12.06 0.65
N TRP A 155 1.29 -12.20 1.92
CA TRP A 155 -0.07 -12.50 2.37
C TRP A 155 -0.45 -11.46 3.42
N GLU A 156 -1.38 -10.60 3.08
CA GLU A 156 -1.93 -9.56 3.96
C GLU A 156 -3.42 -9.79 4.23
#